data_f3e1de9e01eca1c3b595e57971d62790
#
_entry.id   f3e1de9e01eca1c3b595e57971d62790
#
_cell.length_a   1.000
_cell.length_b   1.000
_cell.length_c   1.000
_cell.angle_alpha   90.00
_cell.angle_beta   90.00
_cell.angle_gamma   90.00
#
_symmetry.space_group_name_H-M   'P 1'
#
loop_
_entity.id
_entity.type
_entity.pdbx_description
1 polymer ?
#
loop_
_entity_poly.entity_id
_entity_poly.type
_entity_poly.pdbx_seq_one_letter_code
_entity_poly.pdbx_strand_id
1 'polypeptide(L)'
;MNIFIAGGTGAIGRVLVPLLVNDGHNVVALTRSEDRAAQLERTGAVPVVGDVYDTVRLTRVIAQSEAEVVMHQLTAFGTKDGDPYAETFRVRKEGTRNLISAARAARVRRFIAQSISFACSPFGSGLTDEETPLYLDASPALRAPAEAVASLERQTLEADGMSGTVLRYGWFYGPGTSYDPKDSIPTAIRKGAMPIVGAGAGTYSFINLRDAAAATMKALEHEAGGIYNIVDDSPVRLSEWLPFAAKLLDAPAPDHMDVALARQKFGDMRVYYMNEQRGASNAKAKRVFSWQPAVPSWRTGFEALYSNRSRES
;
A
#
# COMPACT_ATOMS: atom_id res chain seq x y z
N MET A 1 19.66 11.18 -8.56
CA MET A 1 20.06 10.16 -7.57
C MET A 1 19.97 8.77 -8.20
N ASN A 2 20.77 7.84 -7.69
CA ASN A 2 20.62 6.42 -8.00
C ASN A 2 19.65 5.78 -7.03
N ILE A 3 18.59 5.15 -7.52
CA ILE A 3 17.52 4.57 -6.73
C ILE A 3 17.37 3.09 -7.07
N PHE A 4 17.40 2.23 -6.05
CA PHE A 4 17.02 0.85 -6.19
C PHE A 4 15.59 0.66 -5.67
N ILE A 5 14.68 0.13 -6.51
CA ILE A 5 13.30 -0.12 -6.12
C ILE A 5 12.96 -1.60 -6.19
N ALA A 6 12.53 -2.18 -5.07
CA ALA A 6 11.91 -3.49 -5.02
C ALA A 6 10.39 -3.33 -5.05
N GLY A 7 9.73 -3.89 -6.06
CA GLY A 7 8.28 -3.73 -6.26
C GLY A 7 7.89 -2.72 -7.36
N GLY A 8 8.82 -2.36 -8.26
CA GLY A 8 8.58 -1.41 -9.34
C GLY A 8 7.45 -1.79 -10.32
N THR A 9 7.04 -3.05 -10.36
CA THR A 9 5.91 -3.54 -11.19
C THR A 9 4.59 -3.70 -10.43
N GLY A 10 4.57 -3.40 -9.14
CA GLY A 10 3.36 -3.40 -8.30
C GLY A 10 2.42 -2.22 -8.60
N ALA A 11 1.29 -2.15 -7.89
CA ALA A 11 0.28 -1.12 -8.10
C ALA A 11 0.88 0.30 -8.05
N ILE A 12 1.58 0.63 -6.97
CA ILE A 12 2.24 1.93 -6.85
C ILE A 12 3.49 2.04 -7.72
N GLY A 13 4.29 0.96 -7.85
CA GLY A 13 5.55 0.97 -8.62
C GLY A 13 5.35 1.35 -10.07
N ARG A 14 4.27 0.90 -10.71
CA ARG A 14 3.92 1.25 -12.10
C ARG A 14 3.67 2.74 -12.32
N VAL A 15 3.28 3.47 -11.28
CA VAL A 15 3.10 4.91 -11.33
C VAL A 15 4.38 5.64 -10.89
N LEU A 16 5.03 5.13 -9.85
CA LEU A 16 6.19 5.76 -9.23
C LEU A 16 7.45 5.68 -10.11
N VAL A 17 7.73 4.52 -10.73
CA VAL A 17 8.96 4.32 -11.54
C VAL A 17 9.04 5.33 -12.70
N PRO A 18 8.00 5.51 -13.53
CA PRO A 18 8.04 6.54 -14.57
C PRO A 18 8.24 7.97 -14.02
N LEU A 19 7.67 8.29 -12.87
CA LEU A 19 7.85 9.61 -12.25
C LEU A 19 9.30 9.81 -11.82
N LEU A 20 9.93 8.82 -11.19
CA LEU A 20 11.33 8.87 -10.78
C LEU A 20 12.26 9.06 -12.00
N VAL A 21 12.05 8.30 -13.07
CA VAL A 21 12.84 8.39 -14.31
C VAL A 21 12.67 9.76 -14.97
N ASN A 22 11.43 10.26 -15.05
CA ASN A 22 11.13 11.57 -15.64
C ASN A 22 11.70 12.73 -14.82
N ASP A 23 11.87 12.54 -13.51
CA ASP A 23 12.53 13.50 -12.62
C ASP A 23 14.08 13.43 -12.68
N GLY A 24 14.61 12.62 -13.60
CA GLY A 24 16.06 12.50 -13.87
C GLY A 24 16.81 11.58 -12.90
N HIS A 25 16.12 10.67 -12.19
CA HIS A 25 16.76 9.66 -11.38
C HIS A 25 17.17 8.42 -12.18
N ASN A 26 18.31 7.82 -11.85
CA ASN A 26 18.70 6.51 -12.35
C ASN A 26 17.99 5.43 -11.50
N VAL A 27 17.05 4.71 -12.10
CA VAL A 27 16.22 3.74 -11.40
C VAL A 27 16.60 2.31 -11.79
N VAL A 28 17.05 1.53 -10.82
CA VAL A 28 17.23 0.08 -10.94
C VAL A 28 16.07 -0.61 -10.24
N ALA A 29 15.31 -1.44 -10.95
CA ALA A 29 14.07 -2.01 -10.43
C ALA A 29 14.10 -3.55 -10.41
N LEU A 30 13.92 -4.11 -9.19
CA LEU A 30 13.85 -5.57 -8.98
C LEU A 30 12.49 -6.11 -9.40
N THR A 31 12.49 -7.16 -10.19
CA THR A 31 11.31 -7.95 -10.59
C THR A 31 11.61 -9.44 -10.59
N ARG A 32 10.58 -10.29 -10.44
CA ARG A 32 10.72 -11.77 -10.52
C ARG A 32 10.46 -12.35 -11.92
N SER A 33 10.11 -11.53 -12.90
CA SER A 33 9.61 -11.96 -14.21
C SER A 33 10.29 -11.20 -15.32
N GLU A 34 10.76 -11.92 -16.34
CA GLU A 34 11.31 -11.35 -17.58
C GLU A 34 10.27 -10.49 -18.31
N ASP A 35 9.00 -10.92 -18.38
CA ASP A 35 7.94 -10.12 -18.99
C ASP A 35 7.75 -8.77 -18.31
N ARG A 36 7.88 -8.75 -16.97
CA ARG A 36 7.81 -7.52 -16.19
C ARG A 36 9.08 -6.68 -16.31
N ALA A 37 10.22 -7.30 -16.56
CA ALA A 37 11.47 -6.60 -16.87
C ALA A 37 11.31 -5.75 -18.11
N ALA A 38 10.79 -6.31 -19.20
CA ALA A 38 10.50 -5.57 -20.43
C ALA A 38 9.51 -4.39 -20.24
N GLN A 39 8.59 -4.49 -19.26
CA GLN A 39 7.72 -3.35 -18.91
C GLN A 39 8.50 -2.22 -18.22
N LEU A 40 9.44 -2.55 -17.34
CA LEU A 40 10.28 -1.57 -16.65
C LEU A 40 11.22 -0.86 -17.63
N GLU A 41 11.85 -1.59 -18.57
CA GLU A 41 12.70 -1.01 -19.62
C GLU A 41 11.97 0.07 -20.42
N ARG A 42 10.71 -0.16 -20.76
CA ARG A 42 9.90 0.84 -21.47
C ARG A 42 9.66 2.12 -20.68
N THR A 43 9.84 2.12 -19.37
CA THR A 43 9.77 3.32 -18.53
C THR A 43 11.11 4.04 -18.40
N GLY A 44 12.19 3.50 -18.97
CA GLY A 44 13.56 4.02 -18.81
C GLY A 44 14.28 3.51 -17.56
N ALA A 45 13.67 2.64 -16.76
CA ALA A 45 14.33 2.01 -15.63
C ALA A 45 15.18 0.81 -16.08
N VAL A 46 16.22 0.50 -15.34
CA VAL A 46 17.06 -0.69 -15.55
C VAL A 46 16.46 -1.86 -14.75
N PRO A 47 15.88 -2.88 -15.38
CA PRO A 47 15.33 -4.00 -14.66
C PRO A 47 16.42 -4.96 -14.18
N VAL A 48 16.19 -5.57 -13.02
CA VAL A 48 16.96 -6.70 -12.50
C VAL A 48 16.00 -7.82 -12.18
N VAL A 49 16.14 -8.95 -12.87
CA VAL A 49 15.36 -10.15 -12.57
C VAL A 49 16.01 -10.88 -11.38
N GLY A 50 15.25 -11.02 -10.29
CA GLY A 50 15.75 -11.65 -9.07
C GLY A 50 14.67 -11.73 -8.00
N ASP A 51 15.00 -12.40 -6.91
CA ASP A 51 14.12 -12.56 -5.75
C ASP A 51 14.71 -11.84 -4.53
N VAL A 52 13.85 -11.20 -3.75
CA VAL A 52 14.24 -10.54 -2.49
C VAL A 52 14.78 -11.52 -1.45
N TYR A 53 14.53 -12.81 -1.62
CA TYR A 53 15.04 -13.89 -0.76
C TYR A 53 16.40 -14.45 -1.19
N ASP A 54 16.85 -14.17 -2.41
CA ASP A 54 18.23 -14.45 -2.84
C ASP A 54 19.17 -13.34 -2.32
N THR A 55 19.60 -13.48 -1.08
CA THR A 55 20.39 -12.45 -0.38
C THR A 55 21.75 -12.18 -1.03
N VAL A 56 22.36 -13.19 -1.64
CA VAL A 56 23.66 -13.04 -2.33
C VAL A 56 23.50 -12.20 -3.58
N ARG A 57 22.54 -12.55 -4.44
CA ARG A 57 22.25 -11.79 -5.65
C ARG A 57 21.75 -10.37 -5.31
N LEU A 58 20.84 -10.23 -4.33
CA LEU A 58 20.30 -8.96 -3.88
C LEU A 58 21.41 -7.99 -3.45
N THR A 59 22.35 -8.46 -2.61
CA THR A 59 23.50 -7.65 -2.17
C THR A 59 24.36 -7.19 -3.35
N ARG A 60 24.62 -8.07 -4.29
CA ARG A 60 25.39 -7.75 -5.48
C ARG A 60 24.71 -6.69 -6.35
N VAL A 61 23.41 -6.85 -6.65
CA VAL A 61 22.72 -5.94 -7.56
C VAL A 61 22.48 -4.57 -6.94
N ILE A 62 22.24 -4.49 -5.63
CA ILE A 62 22.15 -3.20 -4.93
C ILE A 62 23.52 -2.48 -4.93
N ALA A 63 24.61 -3.20 -4.67
CA ALA A 63 25.96 -2.62 -4.75
C ALA A 63 26.28 -2.12 -6.18
N GLN A 64 25.95 -2.90 -7.21
CA GLN A 64 26.18 -2.53 -8.60
C GLN A 64 25.31 -1.36 -9.08
N SER A 65 24.15 -1.13 -8.46
CA SER A 65 23.30 0.00 -8.78
C SER A 65 23.82 1.34 -8.21
N GLU A 66 24.83 1.30 -7.36
CA GLU A 66 25.36 2.48 -6.64
C GLU A 66 24.24 3.30 -5.97
N ALA A 67 23.20 2.62 -5.47
CA ALA A 67 22.00 3.25 -4.95
C ALA A 67 22.30 4.13 -3.75
N GLU A 68 21.81 5.35 -3.79
CA GLU A 68 21.75 6.27 -2.65
C GLU A 68 20.51 6.02 -1.78
N VAL A 69 19.45 5.50 -2.44
CA VAL A 69 18.14 5.23 -1.83
C VAL A 69 17.67 3.83 -2.24
N VAL A 70 17.19 3.05 -1.27
CA VAL A 70 16.43 1.82 -1.52
C VAL A 70 14.96 2.05 -1.19
N MET A 71 14.08 1.75 -2.15
CA MET A 71 12.63 1.80 -1.98
C MET A 71 12.05 0.39 -1.90
N HIS A 72 11.43 0.04 -0.78
CA HIS A 72 10.74 -1.22 -0.57
C HIS A 72 9.24 -1.04 -0.79
N GLN A 73 8.77 -1.39 -1.99
CA GLN A 73 7.37 -1.31 -2.41
C GLN A 73 6.77 -2.72 -2.67
N LEU A 74 7.38 -3.75 -2.09
CA LEU A 74 6.90 -5.13 -2.29
C LEU A 74 5.65 -5.42 -1.46
N THR A 75 4.67 -6.00 -2.14
CA THR A 75 3.54 -6.74 -1.56
C THR A 75 3.32 -7.99 -2.41
N ALA A 76 2.67 -9.01 -1.84
CA ALA A 76 2.45 -10.28 -2.53
C ALA A 76 1.01 -10.76 -2.32
N PHE A 77 0.04 -9.99 -2.79
CA PHE A 77 -1.36 -10.41 -2.76
C PHE A 77 -1.65 -11.37 -3.91
N GLY A 78 -2.46 -12.42 -3.63
CA GLY A 78 -3.01 -13.29 -4.65
C GLY A 78 -2.10 -14.43 -5.13
N THR A 79 -1.32 -15.04 -4.26
CA THR A 79 -0.66 -16.31 -4.56
C THR A 79 -1.70 -17.42 -4.75
N LYS A 80 -1.51 -18.27 -5.78
CA LYS A 80 -2.50 -19.26 -6.21
C LYS A 80 -2.73 -20.40 -5.22
N ASP A 81 -1.78 -20.65 -4.30
CA ASP A 81 -1.78 -21.81 -3.40
C ASP A 81 -1.60 -21.35 -1.95
N GLY A 82 -2.65 -21.39 -1.13
CA GLY A 82 -2.58 -21.15 0.31
C GLY A 82 -3.17 -19.83 0.80
N ASP A 83 -2.72 -19.37 1.96
CA ASP A 83 -3.12 -18.10 2.56
C ASP A 83 -2.68 -16.93 1.68
N PRO A 84 -3.61 -16.13 1.12
CA PRO A 84 -3.28 -15.01 0.23
C PRO A 84 -2.46 -13.90 0.90
N TYR A 85 -2.34 -13.93 2.22
CA TYR A 85 -1.61 -12.95 3.01
C TYR A 85 -0.26 -13.44 3.52
N ALA A 86 -0.03 -14.76 3.62
CA ALA A 86 1.19 -15.34 4.19
C ALA A 86 2.46 -14.82 3.52
N GLU A 87 2.45 -14.74 2.19
CA GLU A 87 3.60 -14.22 1.44
C GLU A 87 3.78 -12.71 1.65
N THR A 88 2.71 -11.95 1.80
CA THR A 88 2.79 -10.52 2.17
C THR A 88 3.41 -10.35 3.57
N PHE A 89 3.04 -11.19 4.53
CA PHE A 89 3.64 -11.14 5.87
C PHE A 89 5.11 -11.54 5.85
N ARG A 90 5.46 -12.56 5.06
CA ARG A 90 6.83 -12.98 4.85
C ARG A 90 7.68 -11.88 4.23
N VAL A 91 7.23 -11.26 3.16
CA VAL A 91 7.97 -10.18 2.48
C VAL A 91 8.16 -8.96 3.39
N ARG A 92 7.18 -8.64 4.24
CA ARG A 92 7.31 -7.57 5.23
C ARG A 92 8.34 -7.89 6.32
N LYS A 93 8.47 -9.15 6.75
CA LYS A 93 9.43 -9.57 7.78
C LYS A 93 10.82 -9.87 7.19
N GLU A 94 10.88 -10.86 6.29
CA GLU A 94 12.15 -11.36 5.74
C GLU A 94 12.65 -10.51 4.58
N GLY A 95 11.76 -10.11 3.66
CA GLY A 95 12.12 -9.27 2.52
C GLY A 95 12.69 -7.93 2.96
N THR A 96 12.06 -7.29 3.98
CA THR A 96 12.58 -6.05 4.57
C THR A 96 13.97 -6.25 5.17
N ARG A 97 14.17 -7.31 5.97
CA ARG A 97 15.45 -7.63 6.55
C ARG A 97 16.55 -7.81 5.48
N ASN A 98 16.23 -8.55 4.42
CA ASN A 98 17.17 -8.82 3.34
C ASN A 98 17.54 -7.55 2.56
N LEU A 99 16.55 -6.69 2.27
CA LEU A 99 16.77 -5.40 1.61
C LEU A 99 17.62 -4.46 2.47
N ILE A 100 17.33 -4.35 3.76
CA ILE A 100 18.12 -3.51 4.69
C ILE A 100 19.54 -4.03 4.83
N SER A 101 19.72 -5.35 4.95
CA SER A 101 21.06 -5.96 5.03
C SER A 101 21.89 -5.68 3.77
N ALA A 102 21.29 -5.83 2.59
CA ALA A 102 21.95 -5.56 1.32
C ALA A 102 22.22 -4.05 1.12
N ALA A 103 21.28 -3.18 1.48
CA ALA A 103 21.42 -1.73 1.43
C ALA A 103 22.58 -1.25 2.35
N ARG A 104 22.65 -1.79 3.57
CA ARG A 104 23.73 -1.49 4.52
C ARG A 104 25.11 -1.92 3.98
N ALA A 105 25.20 -3.13 3.41
CA ALA A 105 26.44 -3.61 2.79
C ALA A 105 26.91 -2.72 1.63
N ALA A 106 25.96 -2.14 0.88
CA ALA A 106 26.23 -1.19 -0.21
C ALA A 106 26.39 0.27 0.27
N ARG A 107 26.32 0.54 1.56
CA ARG A 107 26.39 1.90 2.15
C ARG A 107 25.32 2.87 1.64
N VAL A 108 24.14 2.34 1.37
CA VAL A 108 22.96 3.15 1.05
C VAL A 108 22.63 4.06 2.24
N ARG A 109 22.26 5.29 1.97
CA ARG A 109 22.00 6.29 3.01
C ARG A 109 20.55 6.40 3.43
N ARG A 110 19.62 5.95 2.58
CA ARG A 110 18.17 6.13 2.82
C ARG A 110 17.38 4.87 2.46
N PHE A 111 16.39 4.56 3.29
CA PHE A 111 15.48 3.43 3.06
C PHE A 111 14.03 3.91 3.20
N ILE A 112 13.23 3.76 2.15
CA ILE A 112 11.82 4.16 2.12
C ILE A 112 10.95 2.92 1.96
N ALA A 113 10.12 2.62 2.97
CA ALA A 113 9.30 1.41 2.98
C ALA A 113 7.81 1.71 2.88
N GLN A 114 7.10 0.91 2.08
CA GLN A 114 5.64 0.86 2.04
C GLN A 114 5.11 0.12 3.26
N SER A 115 4.23 0.77 4.01
CA SER A 115 3.40 0.19 5.07
C SER A 115 1.92 0.47 4.81
N ILE A 116 1.03 0.23 5.79
CA ILE A 116 -0.41 0.43 5.69
C ILE A 116 -0.95 1.20 6.89
N SER A 117 -1.89 2.13 6.66
CA SER A 117 -2.48 2.97 7.71
C SER A 117 -3.59 2.27 8.51
N PHE A 118 -4.09 1.12 8.05
CA PHE A 118 -5.25 0.40 8.60
C PHE A 118 -4.87 -0.83 9.43
N ALA A 119 -3.63 -0.87 9.96
CA ALA A 119 -3.18 -1.88 10.93
C ALA A 119 -3.17 -1.36 12.38
N CYS A 120 -3.65 -0.14 12.60
CA CYS A 120 -3.70 0.48 13.93
C CYS A 120 -4.84 -0.09 14.78
N SER A 121 -4.71 0.04 16.10
CA SER A 121 -5.73 -0.35 17.07
C SER A 121 -7.06 0.36 16.80
N PRO A 122 -8.21 -0.34 16.89
CA PRO A 122 -9.53 0.24 16.72
C PRO A 122 -9.98 1.06 17.94
N PHE A 123 -9.28 0.96 19.05
CA PHE A 123 -9.66 1.63 20.30
C PHE A 123 -9.26 3.11 20.29
N GLY A 124 -10.07 3.93 20.97
CA GLY A 124 -9.91 5.37 21.03
C GLY A 124 -10.92 6.13 20.16
N SER A 125 -10.80 7.45 20.10
CA SER A 125 -11.70 8.33 19.35
C SER A 125 -10.99 9.02 18.18
N GLY A 126 -11.75 9.47 17.18
CA GLY A 126 -11.24 10.22 16.03
C GLY A 126 -10.41 9.38 15.06
N LEU A 127 -9.63 10.06 14.24
CA LEU A 127 -8.72 9.43 13.28
C LEU A 127 -7.47 8.90 13.99
N THR A 128 -6.85 7.86 13.43
CA THR A 128 -5.53 7.41 13.86
C THR A 128 -4.46 8.34 13.26
N ASP A 129 -3.38 8.52 14.00
CA ASP A 129 -2.17 9.19 13.56
C ASP A 129 -0.97 8.23 13.60
N GLU A 130 0.22 8.75 13.40
CA GLU A 130 1.44 7.95 13.36
C GLU A 130 1.88 7.44 14.75
N GLU A 131 1.37 8.05 15.84
CA GLU A 131 1.61 7.65 17.23
C GLU A 131 0.61 6.60 17.71
N THR A 132 -0.51 6.41 16.99
CA THR A 132 -1.50 5.40 17.32
C THR A 132 -0.88 4.00 17.21
N PRO A 133 -0.94 3.17 18.28
CA PRO A 133 -0.29 1.86 18.28
C PRO A 133 -0.91 0.92 17.24
N LEU A 134 -0.09 0.04 16.71
CA LEU A 134 -0.56 -1.08 15.88
C LEU A 134 -1.36 -2.07 16.73
N TYR A 135 -2.32 -2.75 16.13
CA TYR A 135 -3.25 -3.67 16.82
C TYR A 135 -2.58 -5.03 17.14
N LEU A 136 -1.59 -5.01 18.06
CA LEU A 136 -0.80 -6.19 18.43
C LEU A 136 -1.46 -7.09 19.48
N ASP A 137 -2.41 -6.58 20.26
CA ASP A 137 -3.21 -7.29 21.26
C ASP A 137 -4.50 -7.92 20.71
N ALA A 138 -4.63 -7.94 19.39
CA ALA A 138 -5.74 -8.51 18.66
C ALA A 138 -5.81 -10.04 18.70
N SER A 139 -6.93 -10.60 18.21
CA SER A 139 -7.04 -12.04 17.93
C SER A 139 -5.93 -12.50 16.95
N PRO A 140 -5.56 -13.80 16.93
CA PRO A 140 -4.45 -14.28 16.08
C PRO A 140 -4.57 -13.88 14.62
N ALA A 141 -5.78 -13.89 14.06
CA ALA A 141 -6.02 -13.53 12.67
C ALA A 141 -5.72 -12.04 12.35
N LEU A 142 -5.93 -11.14 13.30
CA LEU A 142 -5.64 -9.71 13.19
C LEU A 142 -4.24 -9.35 13.68
N ARG A 143 -3.70 -10.13 14.60
CA ARG A 143 -2.34 -9.95 15.12
C ARG A 143 -1.26 -10.20 14.07
N ALA A 144 -1.38 -11.27 13.28
CA ALA A 144 -0.36 -11.64 12.28
C ALA A 144 -0.05 -10.52 11.25
N PRO A 145 -1.06 -9.86 10.63
CA PRO A 145 -0.80 -8.69 9.78
C PRO A 145 -0.19 -7.51 10.55
N ALA A 146 -0.64 -7.21 11.78
CA ALA A 146 -0.09 -6.13 12.60
C ALA A 146 1.37 -6.40 13.00
N GLU A 147 1.73 -7.62 13.37
CA GLU A 147 3.13 -8.02 13.64
C GLU A 147 4.03 -7.91 12.41
N ALA A 148 3.51 -8.25 11.23
CA ALA A 148 4.27 -8.11 9.99
C ALA A 148 4.55 -6.63 9.68
N VAL A 149 3.56 -5.76 9.89
CA VAL A 149 3.71 -4.30 9.78
C VAL A 149 4.69 -3.77 10.83
N ALA A 150 4.52 -4.13 12.10
CA ALA A 150 5.43 -3.72 13.19
C ALA A 150 6.87 -4.12 12.91
N SER A 151 7.09 -5.32 12.38
CA SER A 151 8.41 -5.81 12.01
C SER A 151 9.04 -4.99 10.88
N LEU A 152 8.29 -4.67 9.82
CA LEU A 152 8.76 -3.83 8.72
C LEU A 152 9.11 -2.42 9.21
N GLU A 153 8.19 -1.79 9.95
CA GLU A 153 8.36 -0.41 10.43
C GLU A 153 9.56 -0.29 11.37
N ARG A 154 9.67 -1.18 12.36
CA ARG A 154 10.81 -1.21 13.28
C ARG A 154 12.12 -1.39 12.54
N GLN A 155 12.23 -2.39 11.66
CA GLN A 155 13.45 -2.64 10.87
C GLN A 155 13.84 -1.43 10.03
N THR A 156 12.87 -0.73 9.45
CA THR A 156 13.11 0.47 8.64
C THR A 156 13.63 1.62 9.49
N LEU A 157 13.02 1.87 10.64
CA LEU A 157 13.39 3.01 11.52
C LEU A 157 14.70 2.77 12.28
N GLU A 158 15.02 1.50 12.61
CA GLU A 158 16.23 1.09 13.33
C GLU A 158 17.38 0.68 12.38
N ALA A 159 17.27 0.96 11.08
CA ALA A 159 18.29 0.59 10.10
C ALA A 159 19.58 1.40 10.30
N ASP A 160 20.60 0.77 10.92
CA ASP A 160 21.88 1.42 11.22
C ASP A 160 22.54 2.04 9.98
N GLY A 161 22.96 3.29 10.11
CA GLY A 161 23.66 4.05 9.07
C GLY A 161 22.75 4.55 7.93
N MET A 162 21.43 4.36 8.03
CA MET A 162 20.44 4.82 7.04
C MET A 162 19.35 5.64 7.71
N SER A 163 18.85 6.68 7.00
CA SER A 163 17.59 7.34 7.37
C SER A 163 16.42 6.50 6.87
N GLY A 164 15.61 5.96 7.79
CA GLY A 164 14.45 5.14 7.49
C GLY A 164 13.16 5.94 7.42
N THR A 165 12.41 5.84 6.33
CA THR A 165 11.10 6.46 6.14
C THR A 165 10.04 5.38 5.90
N VAL A 166 8.95 5.40 6.66
CA VAL A 166 7.81 4.51 6.51
C VAL A 166 6.62 5.30 5.99
N LEU A 167 6.08 4.87 4.86
CA LEU A 167 4.87 5.44 4.28
C LEU A 167 3.70 4.47 4.52
N ARG A 168 2.84 4.79 5.48
CA ARG A 168 1.60 4.06 5.77
C ARG A 168 0.52 4.48 4.78
N TYR A 169 0.42 3.80 3.66
CA TYR A 169 -0.61 4.10 2.68
C TYR A 169 -1.99 3.65 3.12
N GLY A 170 -3.00 4.42 2.72
CA GLY A 170 -4.40 4.03 2.79
C GLY A 170 -4.77 2.95 1.77
N TRP A 171 -6.06 2.70 1.65
CA TRP A 171 -6.60 1.79 0.64
C TRP A 171 -6.38 2.37 -0.75
N PHE A 172 -5.50 1.75 -1.51
CA PHE A 172 -5.21 2.17 -2.88
C PHE A 172 -6.42 2.01 -3.80
N TYR A 173 -6.75 3.06 -4.54
CA TYR A 173 -7.67 2.97 -5.66
C TYR A 173 -7.06 3.59 -6.92
N GLY A 174 -7.55 3.12 -8.07
CA GLY A 174 -7.06 3.51 -9.38
C GLY A 174 -6.77 2.30 -10.27
N PRO A 175 -6.28 2.50 -11.49
CA PRO A 175 -6.01 1.42 -12.43
C PRO A 175 -5.05 0.36 -11.87
N GLY A 176 -5.46 -0.91 -11.96
CA GLY A 176 -4.67 -2.06 -11.52
C GLY A 176 -4.58 -2.26 -10.00
N THR A 177 -5.48 -1.66 -9.24
CA THR A 177 -5.73 -1.99 -7.82
C THR A 177 -6.94 -2.92 -7.71
N SER A 178 -7.23 -3.42 -6.49
CA SER A 178 -8.48 -4.17 -6.23
C SER A 178 -9.75 -3.37 -6.51
N TYR A 179 -9.64 -2.03 -6.58
CA TYR A 179 -10.73 -1.11 -6.93
C TYR A 179 -10.76 -0.73 -8.42
N ASP A 180 -9.87 -1.28 -9.25
CA ASP A 180 -9.97 -1.13 -10.71
C ASP A 180 -11.34 -1.64 -11.19
N PRO A 181 -12.03 -0.95 -12.14
CA PRO A 181 -13.36 -1.35 -12.61
C PRO A 181 -13.51 -2.82 -13.03
N LYS A 182 -12.41 -3.47 -13.42
CA LYS A 182 -12.37 -4.87 -13.87
C LYS A 182 -11.88 -5.85 -12.80
N ASP A 183 -11.51 -5.37 -11.61
CA ASP A 183 -10.91 -6.19 -10.55
C ASP A 183 -11.94 -6.67 -9.50
N SER A 184 -11.45 -7.21 -8.41
CA SER A 184 -12.18 -8.00 -7.43
C SER A 184 -13.27 -7.22 -6.68
N ILE A 185 -12.99 -5.99 -6.20
CA ILE A 185 -13.97 -5.21 -5.41
C ILE A 185 -15.17 -4.78 -6.26
N PRO A 186 -15.02 -4.11 -7.42
CA PRO A 186 -16.16 -3.78 -8.26
C PRO A 186 -16.89 -5.01 -8.78
N THR A 187 -16.18 -6.10 -9.04
CA THR A 187 -16.80 -7.37 -9.43
C THR A 187 -17.67 -7.94 -8.31
N ALA A 188 -17.21 -7.92 -7.07
CA ALA A 188 -17.96 -8.36 -5.90
C ALA A 188 -19.20 -7.46 -5.65
N ILE A 189 -19.05 -6.14 -5.81
CA ILE A 189 -20.16 -5.18 -5.68
C ILE A 189 -21.25 -5.47 -6.72
N ARG A 190 -20.90 -5.65 -8.00
CA ARG A 190 -21.87 -5.97 -9.08
C ARG A 190 -22.63 -7.27 -8.85
N LYS A 191 -21.99 -8.24 -8.17
CA LYS A 191 -22.59 -9.54 -7.81
C LYS A 191 -23.42 -9.49 -6.53
N GLY A 192 -23.52 -8.34 -5.84
CA GLY A 192 -24.13 -8.26 -4.52
C GLY A 192 -23.39 -9.07 -3.45
N ALA A 193 -22.10 -9.41 -3.67
CA ALA A 193 -21.33 -10.28 -2.79
C ALA A 193 -20.57 -9.53 -1.68
N MET A 194 -20.77 -8.22 -1.59
CA MET A 194 -20.16 -7.37 -0.58
C MET A 194 -21.24 -6.71 0.28
N PRO A 195 -21.59 -7.29 1.44
CA PRO A 195 -22.62 -6.74 2.32
C PRO A 195 -22.08 -5.63 3.21
N ILE A 196 -22.98 -4.83 3.79
CA ILE A 196 -22.69 -3.99 4.95
C ILE A 196 -22.76 -4.87 6.19
N VAL A 197 -21.63 -5.07 6.87
CA VAL A 197 -21.56 -5.90 8.08
C VAL A 197 -21.88 -5.06 9.30
N GLY A 198 -22.84 -5.49 10.12
CA GLY A 198 -23.29 -4.73 11.29
C GLY A 198 -23.76 -3.33 10.91
N ALA A 199 -23.19 -2.30 11.53
CA ALA A 199 -23.46 -0.91 11.20
C ALA A 199 -22.61 -0.39 10.02
N GLY A 200 -21.68 -1.19 9.48
CA GLY A 200 -20.73 -0.74 8.48
C GLY A 200 -19.86 0.41 8.96
N ALA A 201 -19.50 0.38 10.26
CA ALA A 201 -18.82 1.49 10.93
C ALA A 201 -17.32 1.57 10.62
N GLY A 202 -16.73 0.52 10.04
CA GLY A 202 -15.33 0.52 9.65
C GLY A 202 -15.02 1.70 8.73
N THR A 203 -14.08 2.55 9.17
CA THR A 203 -13.74 3.80 8.50
C THR A 203 -12.52 3.60 7.61
N TYR A 204 -12.70 3.78 6.32
CA TYR A 204 -11.67 3.66 5.29
C TYR A 204 -11.00 5.01 5.07
N SER A 205 -9.68 5.01 4.99
CA SER A 205 -8.91 6.11 4.42
C SER A 205 -8.34 5.62 3.09
N PHE A 206 -8.85 6.20 2.01
CA PHE A 206 -8.41 5.87 0.66
C PHE A 206 -7.21 6.72 0.24
N ILE A 207 -6.55 6.32 -0.82
CA ILE A 207 -5.54 7.13 -1.52
C ILE A 207 -5.50 6.76 -3.00
N ASN A 208 -5.54 7.78 -3.87
CA ASN A 208 -5.31 7.59 -5.29
C ASN A 208 -3.86 7.19 -5.55
N LEU A 209 -3.62 6.24 -6.46
CA LEU A 209 -2.26 5.78 -6.78
C LEU A 209 -1.32 6.90 -7.23
N ARG A 210 -1.82 7.91 -7.97
CA ARG A 210 -1.01 9.06 -8.40
C ARG A 210 -0.61 9.93 -7.22
N ASP A 211 -1.54 10.16 -6.28
CA ASP A 211 -1.27 10.93 -5.08
C ASP A 211 -0.32 10.20 -4.13
N ALA A 212 -0.46 8.87 -4.02
CA ALA A 212 0.48 8.04 -3.27
C ALA A 212 1.90 8.11 -3.86
N ALA A 213 2.03 8.04 -5.19
CA ALA A 213 3.31 8.19 -5.86
C ALA A 213 3.88 9.60 -5.69
N ALA A 214 3.05 10.66 -5.80
CA ALA A 214 3.47 12.04 -5.56
C ALA A 214 3.95 12.25 -4.11
N ALA A 215 3.26 11.68 -3.11
CA ALA A 215 3.72 11.69 -1.73
C ALA A 215 5.07 10.99 -1.55
N THR A 216 5.30 9.88 -2.28
CA THR A 216 6.57 9.15 -2.25
C THR A 216 7.70 9.98 -2.85
N MET A 217 7.44 10.69 -3.95
CA MET A 217 8.40 11.64 -4.53
C MET A 217 8.75 12.75 -3.53
N LYS A 218 7.75 13.30 -2.84
CA LYS A 218 7.98 14.30 -1.79
C LYS A 218 8.74 13.73 -0.59
N ALA A 219 8.47 12.50 -0.18
CA ALA A 219 9.27 11.84 0.85
C ALA A 219 10.72 11.61 0.40
N LEU A 220 10.97 11.42 -0.90
CA LEU A 220 12.32 11.32 -1.46
C LEU A 220 13.08 12.65 -1.40
N GLU A 221 12.41 13.80 -1.49
CA GLU A 221 13.01 15.13 -1.34
C GLU A 221 13.38 15.43 0.13
N HIS A 222 12.76 14.70 1.09
CA HIS A 222 12.95 14.91 2.52
C HIS A 222 13.95 13.93 3.14
N GLU A 223 14.94 14.44 3.87
CA GLU A 223 15.93 13.59 4.55
C GLU A 223 15.46 13.06 5.91
N ALA A 224 14.42 13.65 6.47
CA ALA A 224 13.91 13.26 7.78
C ALA A 224 13.22 11.89 7.71
N GLY A 225 13.79 10.91 8.43
CA GLY A 225 13.15 9.62 8.67
C GLY A 225 11.86 9.74 9.48
N GLY A 226 11.16 8.61 9.66
CA GLY A 226 9.96 8.53 10.48
C GLY A 226 8.78 7.86 9.76
N ILE A 227 7.63 7.84 10.45
CA ILE A 227 6.38 7.26 9.94
C ILE A 227 5.46 8.38 9.46
N TYR A 228 4.78 8.17 8.32
CA TYR A 228 3.86 9.11 7.71
C TYR A 228 2.66 8.40 7.11
N ASN A 229 1.43 8.82 7.48
CA ASN A 229 0.21 8.34 6.86
C ASN A 229 -0.03 9.05 5.53
N ILE A 230 -0.19 8.27 4.46
CA ILE A 230 -0.44 8.77 3.11
C ILE A 230 -1.84 8.34 2.69
N VAL A 231 -2.80 9.22 2.96
CA VAL A 231 -4.24 9.01 2.73
C VAL A 231 -4.85 10.29 2.14
N ASP A 232 -6.05 10.20 1.56
CA ASP A 232 -6.80 11.37 1.14
C ASP A 232 -7.39 12.14 2.35
N ASP A 233 -8.11 13.24 2.09
CA ASP A 233 -8.64 14.13 3.13
C ASP A 233 -10.04 13.70 3.61
N SER A 234 -10.59 12.57 3.11
CA SER A 234 -11.97 12.20 3.29
C SER A 234 -12.15 10.77 3.82
N PRO A 235 -11.74 10.47 5.07
CA PRO A 235 -12.04 9.18 5.69
C PRO A 235 -13.55 8.92 5.69
N VAL A 236 -13.97 7.68 5.39
CA VAL A 236 -15.37 7.36 5.15
C VAL A 236 -15.75 5.98 5.68
N ARG A 237 -16.96 5.84 6.22
CA ARG A 237 -17.50 4.56 6.68
C ARG A 237 -17.85 3.64 5.50
N LEU A 238 -17.77 2.33 5.74
CA LEU A 238 -18.22 1.33 4.78
C LEU A 238 -19.69 1.58 4.37
N SER A 239 -20.54 1.90 5.35
CA SER A 239 -21.97 2.19 5.15
C SER A 239 -22.24 3.36 4.22
N GLU A 240 -21.24 4.20 3.93
CA GLU A 240 -21.38 5.35 3.02
C GLU A 240 -20.73 5.08 1.66
N TRP A 241 -19.47 4.60 1.64
CA TRP A 241 -18.77 4.43 0.37
C TRP A 241 -19.28 3.25 -0.46
N LEU A 242 -19.69 2.14 0.20
CA LEU A 242 -20.11 0.95 -0.52
C LEU A 242 -21.42 1.14 -1.31
N PRO A 243 -22.50 1.72 -0.72
CA PRO A 243 -23.69 2.06 -1.49
C PRO A 243 -23.42 3.08 -2.61
N PHE A 244 -22.54 4.05 -2.37
CA PHE A 244 -22.14 5.02 -3.38
C PHE A 244 -21.41 4.34 -4.55
N ALA A 245 -20.45 3.46 -4.27
CA ALA A 245 -19.75 2.69 -5.30
C ALA A 245 -20.71 1.76 -6.06
N ALA A 246 -21.66 1.12 -5.38
CA ALA A 246 -22.69 0.29 -6.01
C ALA A 246 -23.51 1.10 -7.01
N LYS A 247 -23.93 2.31 -6.64
CA LYS A 247 -24.66 3.22 -7.55
C LYS A 247 -23.83 3.60 -8.79
N LEU A 248 -22.54 3.92 -8.63
CA LEU A 248 -21.66 4.25 -9.75
C LEU A 248 -21.39 3.06 -10.69
N LEU A 249 -21.54 1.84 -10.17
CA LEU A 249 -21.31 0.59 -10.91
C LEU A 249 -22.60 -0.01 -11.49
N ASP A 250 -23.75 0.68 -11.35
CA ASP A 250 -25.08 0.18 -11.70
C ASP A 250 -25.38 -1.19 -11.08
N ALA A 251 -24.92 -1.37 -9.84
CA ALA A 251 -25.03 -2.59 -9.06
C ALA A 251 -26.20 -2.53 -8.06
N PRO A 252 -26.71 -3.70 -7.60
CA PRO A 252 -27.68 -3.75 -6.51
C PRO A 252 -27.21 -3.03 -5.26
N ALA A 253 -28.14 -2.46 -4.49
CA ALA A 253 -27.82 -1.94 -3.17
C ALA A 253 -27.22 -3.06 -2.29
N PRO A 254 -26.17 -2.76 -1.48
CA PRO A 254 -25.59 -3.77 -0.61
C PRO A 254 -26.60 -4.26 0.44
N ASP A 255 -26.67 -5.57 0.61
CA ASP A 255 -27.43 -6.20 1.70
C ASP A 255 -26.77 -5.94 3.05
N HIS A 256 -27.56 -5.99 4.14
CA HIS A 256 -27.04 -5.97 5.50
C HIS A 256 -26.79 -7.42 5.98
N MET A 257 -25.68 -7.61 6.70
CA MET A 257 -25.30 -8.91 7.27
C MET A 257 -24.95 -8.76 8.76
N ASP A 258 -25.46 -9.68 9.57
CA ASP A 258 -25.10 -9.77 10.98
C ASP A 258 -23.60 -10.04 11.16
N VAL A 259 -23.00 -9.46 12.21
CA VAL A 259 -21.57 -9.56 12.50
C VAL A 259 -21.12 -11.00 12.76
N ALA A 260 -21.92 -11.80 13.47
CA ALA A 260 -21.56 -13.19 13.77
C ALA A 260 -21.60 -14.06 12.51
N LEU A 261 -22.60 -13.87 11.66
CA LEU A 261 -22.70 -14.52 10.37
C LEU A 261 -21.56 -14.12 9.43
N ALA A 262 -21.23 -12.83 9.38
CA ALA A 262 -20.11 -12.32 8.60
C ALA A 262 -18.77 -12.89 9.07
N ARG A 263 -18.58 -13.06 10.38
CA ARG A 263 -17.39 -13.66 10.97
C ARG A 263 -17.20 -15.11 10.56
N GLN A 264 -18.28 -15.89 10.54
CA GLN A 264 -18.27 -17.28 10.03
C GLN A 264 -17.96 -17.35 8.53
N LYS A 265 -18.49 -16.43 7.75
CA LYS A 265 -18.39 -16.47 6.28
C LYS A 265 -17.07 -15.87 5.74
N PHE A 266 -16.56 -14.82 6.36
CA PHE A 266 -15.46 -14.02 5.84
C PHE A 266 -14.23 -13.99 6.75
N GLY A 267 -14.34 -14.47 8.00
CA GLY A 267 -13.29 -14.42 9.01
C GLY A 267 -13.15 -13.04 9.70
N ASP A 268 -12.40 -13.04 10.81
CA ASP A 268 -12.25 -11.89 11.71
C ASP A 268 -11.64 -10.66 11.01
N MET A 269 -10.63 -10.87 10.16
CA MET A 269 -9.92 -9.77 9.50
C MET A 269 -10.84 -8.96 8.58
N ARG A 270 -11.71 -9.63 7.84
CA ARG A 270 -12.64 -8.95 6.93
C ARG A 270 -13.73 -8.21 7.71
N VAL A 271 -14.22 -8.79 8.81
CA VAL A 271 -15.17 -8.13 9.72
C VAL A 271 -14.56 -6.91 10.37
N TYR A 272 -13.30 -7.00 10.83
CA TYR A 272 -12.56 -5.85 11.36
C TYR A 272 -12.53 -4.69 10.38
N TYR A 273 -12.13 -4.92 9.13
CA TYR A 273 -12.10 -3.85 8.13
C TYR A 273 -13.48 -3.28 7.83
N MET A 274 -14.52 -4.11 7.81
CA MET A 274 -15.88 -3.68 7.48
C MET A 274 -16.58 -2.94 8.62
N ASN A 275 -16.21 -3.18 9.87
CA ASN A 275 -17.00 -2.70 11.03
C ASN A 275 -16.20 -2.03 12.14
N GLU A 276 -14.89 -2.23 12.24
CA GLU A 276 -14.12 -1.83 13.43
C GLU A 276 -12.95 -0.89 13.12
N GLN A 277 -12.31 -0.99 11.95
CA GLN A 277 -11.14 -0.17 11.62
C GLN A 277 -11.43 1.32 11.71
N ARG A 278 -10.42 2.10 12.11
CA ARG A 278 -10.47 3.57 12.17
C ARG A 278 -9.81 4.16 10.93
N GLY A 279 -10.27 5.35 10.52
CA GLY A 279 -9.62 6.15 9.50
C GLY A 279 -8.33 6.78 10.01
N ALA A 280 -7.43 7.17 9.11
CA ALA A 280 -6.14 7.77 9.41
C ALA A 280 -6.08 9.24 9.00
N SER A 281 -5.27 10.03 9.71
CA SER A 281 -4.96 11.43 9.42
C SER A 281 -3.68 11.55 8.61
N ASN A 282 -3.67 12.38 7.57
CA ASN A 282 -2.49 12.71 6.76
C ASN A 282 -1.82 14.03 7.17
N ALA A 283 -2.23 14.62 8.30
CA ALA A 283 -1.80 15.96 8.72
C ALA A 283 -0.27 16.08 8.85
N LYS A 284 0.41 15.03 9.33
CA LYS A 284 1.87 15.01 9.47
C LYS A 284 2.55 15.00 8.09
N ALA A 285 2.12 14.15 7.17
CA ALA A 285 2.66 14.08 5.82
C ALA A 285 2.48 15.42 5.08
N LYS A 286 1.29 16.02 5.15
CA LYS A 286 1.00 17.35 4.56
C LYS A 286 1.95 18.42 5.08
N ARG A 287 2.17 18.47 6.39
CA ARG A 287 3.04 19.47 7.02
C ARG A 287 4.52 19.23 6.69
N VAL A 288 5.00 18.00 6.80
CA VAL A 288 6.43 17.68 6.68
C VAL A 288 6.87 17.66 5.22
N PHE A 289 6.09 17.05 4.34
CA PHE A 289 6.45 16.94 2.91
C PHE A 289 5.94 18.10 2.06
N SER A 290 5.22 19.07 2.63
CA SER A 290 4.52 20.11 1.86
C SER A 290 3.69 19.49 0.73
N TRP A 291 3.09 18.33 0.99
CA TRP A 291 2.30 17.54 0.05
C TRP A 291 0.80 17.69 0.33
N GLN A 292 0.00 17.66 -0.72
CA GLN A 292 -1.45 17.55 -0.63
C GLN A 292 -1.94 16.60 -1.72
N PRO A 293 -2.97 15.76 -1.45
CA PRO A 293 -3.55 14.92 -2.48
C PRO A 293 -4.21 15.80 -3.54
N ALA A 294 -3.90 15.56 -4.82
CA ALA A 294 -4.56 16.23 -5.94
C ALA A 294 -6.04 15.80 -6.06
N VAL A 295 -6.35 14.58 -5.62
CA VAL A 295 -7.71 14.06 -5.47
C VAL A 295 -8.02 13.96 -3.96
N PRO A 296 -8.51 15.04 -3.33
CA PRO A 296 -8.64 15.11 -1.87
C PRO A 296 -9.80 14.26 -1.31
N SER A 297 -10.64 13.69 -2.18
CA SER A 297 -11.77 12.87 -1.78
C SER A 297 -11.89 11.61 -2.64
N TRP A 298 -12.00 10.47 -1.98
CA TRP A 298 -12.34 9.19 -2.60
C TRP A 298 -13.60 9.29 -3.48
N ARG A 299 -14.57 10.14 -3.10
CA ARG A 299 -15.83 10.30 -3.82
C ARG A 299 -15.60 10.77 -5.25
N THR A 300 -14.89 11.89 -5.43
CA THR A 300 -14.52 12.40 -6.76
C THR A 300 -13.59 11.44 -7.49
N GLY A 301 -12.71 10.75 -6.76
CA GLY A 301 -11.83 9.73 -7.31
C GLY A 301 -12.58 8.53 -7.86
N PHE A 302 -13.59 8.02 -7.15
CA PHE A 302 -14.43 6.90 -7.61
C PHE A 302 -15.35 7.34 -8.77
N GLU A 303 -15.91 8.55 -8.72
CA GLU A 303 -16.63 9.11 -9.87
C GLU A 303 -15.76 9.09 -11.12
N ALA A 304 -14.55 9.64 -11.05
CA ALA A 304 -13.64 9.64 -12.19
C ALA A 304 -13.24 8.22 -12.64
N LEU A 305 -13.01 7.31 -11.69
CA LEU A 305 -12.59 5.93 -11.99
C LEU A 305 -13.68 5.10 -12.65
N TYR A 306 -14.95 5.27 -12.24
CA TYR A 306 -16.06 4.43 -12.70
C TYR A 306 -16.88 5.07 -13.83
N SER A 307 -16.82 6.42 -14.02
CA SER A 307 -17.52 7.12 -15.11
C SER A 307 -16.87 6.98 -16.48
N ASN A 308 -15.59 6.63 -16.57
CA ASN A 308 -14.87 6.49 -17.86
C ASN A 308 -15.30 5.26 -18.69
N ARG A 309 -16.32 4.51 -18.27
CA ARG A 309 -16.87 3.38 -19.03
C ARG A 309 -17.65 3.76 -20.30
N SER A 310 -18.16 4.97 -20.38
CA SER A 310 -19.02 5.40 -21.49
C SER A 310 -18.23 5.79 -22.76
N ARG A 311 -16.90 5.70 -22.75
CA ARG A 311 -16.05 6.12 -23.87
C ARG A 311 -15.25 5.00 -24.54
N GLU A 312 -15.32 3.76 -24.04
CA GLU A 312 -14.61 2.59 -24.60
C GLU A 312 -15.55 1.43 -24.99
N SER A 313 -16.85 1.68 -25.19
CA SER A 313 -17.82 0.71 -25.73
C SER A 313 -18.12 1.01 -27.20
#